data_fa9fe418e9bb73623d605effc37d93b8
#
_entry.id   fa9fe418e9bb73623d605effc37d93b8
#
_cell.length_a   1.000
_cell.length_b   1.000
_cell.length_c   1.000
_cell.angle_alpha   90.00
_cell.angle_beta   90.00
_cell.angle_gamma   90.00
#
_symmetry.space_group_name_H-M   'P 1'
#
loop_
_entity.id
_entity.type
_entity.pdbx_description
1 polymer ?
#
loop_
_entity_poly.entity_id
_entity_poly.type
_entity_poly.pdbx_seq_one_letter_code
_entity_poly.pdbx_strand_id
1 'polypeptide(L)'
;KSGAQEIGEESYILAPSQLYINFAQGTLEETGLNLDFAIQGEGFFAIQTENGTEYTRGGSFALDQEGYLSLPAHGRVLGPDGQPLQLTTDDIRADEFGRIYTEDGDAYLGQIGVFAFADNGQLTKNESGLFGAGGQAAEPVQPSIQWRWVESSNGDMIREVGTMMTAERALQSAGQVLKLYDGLLTKAANELARM
;
A
#
# COMPACT_ATOMS: atom_id res chain seq x y z
N LYS A 1 -19.13 -56.35 15.33
CA LYS A 1 -19.24 -55.21 14.40
C LYS A 1 -18.58 -54.04 15.10
N SER A 2 -17.30 -53.84 14.81
CA SER A 2 -16.53 -52.71 15.31
C SER A 2 -16.72 -51.56 14.35
N GLY A 3 -17.32 -50.48 14.84
CA GLY A 3 -17.40 -49.23 14.10
C GLY A 3 -16.07 -48.50 14.26
N ALA A 4 -15.33 -48.37 13.20
CA ALA A 4 -14.24 -47.42 13.11
C ALA A 4 -14.87 -46.03 13.02
N GLN A 5 -14.59 -45.19 14.00
CA GLN A 5 -14.95 -43.78 13.99
C GLN A 5 -13.95 -43.08 13.10
N GLU A 6 -14.40 -42.61 11.95
CA GLU A 6 -13.62 -41.75 11.06
C GLU A 6 -13.32 -40.46 11.80
N ILE A 7 -12.04 -40.26 12.06
CA ILE A 7 -11.54 -38.96 12.56
C ILE A 7 -11.58 -38.00 11.39
N GLY A 8 -12.51 -37.04 11.47
CA GLY A 8 -12.71 -36.05 10.42
C GLY A 8 -11.42 -35.30 10.09
N GLU A 9 -11.13 -35.16 8.80
CA GLU A 9 -10.16 -34.22 8.27
C GLU A 9 -10.63 -32.80 8.61
N GLU A 10 -10.10 -32.23 9.67
CA GLU A 10 -10.20 -30.78 9.85
C GLU A 10 -9.31 -30.12 8.80
N SER A 11 -9.89 -29.81 7.68
CA SER A 11 -9.30 -28.94 6.68
C SER A 11 -9.20 -27.54 7.27
N TYR A 12 -8.03 -27.17 7.79
CA TYR A 12 -7.71 -25.77 8.11
C TYR A 12 -7.59 -25.01 6.79
N ILE A 13 -8.70 -24.51 6.28
CA ILE A 13 -8.71 -23.51 5.25
C ILE A 13 -8.13 -22.27 5.92
N LEU A 14 -6.84 -21.99 5.67
CA LEU A 14 -6.27 -20.69 5.93
C LEU A 14 -7.08 -19.70 5.08
N ALA A 15 -8.05 -19.06 5.69
CA ALA A 15 -8.69 -17.93 5.06
C ALA A 15 -7.58 -16.95 4.69
N PRO A 16 -7.51 -16.46 3.43
CA PRO A 16 -6.54 -15.45 3.09
C PRO A 16 -6.75 -14.30 4.07
N SER A 17 -5.72 -14.01 4.86
CA SER A 17 -5.75 -12.86 5.77
C SER A 17 -6.05 -11.65 4.90
N GLN A 18 -7.16 -10.98 5.12
CA GLN A 18 -7.44 -9.71 4.49
C GLN A 18 -6.24 -8.82 4.81
N LEU A 19 -5.55 -8.36 3.77
CA LEU A 19 -4.50 -7.37 3.90
C LEU A 19 -5.13 -6.14 4.56
N TYR A 20 -4.86 -5.94 5.84
CA TYR A 20 -5.31 -4.75 6.53
C TYR A 20 -4.40 -3.59 6.11
N ILE A 21 -4.93 -2.72 5.26
CA ILE A 21 -4.24 -1.52 4.82
C ILE A 21 -4.52 -0.43 5.83
N ASN A 22 -3.48 0.11 6.42
CA ASN A 22 -3.60 1.27 7.30
C ASN A 22 -3.53 2.55 6.48
N PHE A 23 -4.67 3.23 6.35
CA PHE A 23 -4.79 4.51 5.62
C PHE A 23 -4.47 5.74 6.50
N ALA A 24 -4.04 5.54 7.76
CA ALA A 24 -3.58 6.65 8.57
C ALA A 24 -2.37 7.33 7.91
N GLN A 25 -2.32 8.65 7.97
CA GLN A 25 -1.24 9.43 7.40
C GLN A 25 0.11 9.03 8.00
N GLY A 26 1.10 8.83 7.12
CA GLY A 26 2.49 8.60 7.51
C GLY A 26 3.19 9.89 7.92
N THR A 27 4.45 9.78 8.30
CA THR A 27 5.27 10.95 8.60
C THR A 27 5.57 11.72 7.30
N LEU A 28 5.44 13.04 7.35
CA LEU A 28 5.83 13.91 6.24
C LEU A 28 7.31 14.27 6.40
N GLU A 29 8.08 14.11 5.32
CA GLU A 29 9.51 14.38 5.28
C GLU A 29 9.83 15.38 4.18
N GLU A 30 10.62 16.42 4.50
CA GLU A 30 11.05 17.41 3.55
C GLU A 30 12.19 16.85 2.68
N THR A 31 12.03 16.88 1.36
CA THR A 31 13.03 16.38 0.41
C THR A 31 13.77 17.49 -0.31
N GLY A 32 13.15 18.66 -0.43
CA GLY A 32 13.67 19.80 -1.19
C GLY A 32 13.58 19.61 -2.71
N LEU A 33 13.04 18.51 -3.23
CA LEU A 33 12.90 18.27 -4.67
C LEU A 33 11.63 18.93 -5.21
N ASN A 34 11.73 19.57 -6.38
CA ASN A 34 10.66 20.38 -6.95
C ASN A 34 9.41 19.56 -7.33
N LEU A 35 9.59 18.29 -7.68
CA LEU A 35 8.51 17.42 -8.14
C LEU A 35 7.98 16.48 -7.05
N ASP A 36 8.39 16.70 -5.79
CA ASP A 36 7.90 15.97 -4.63
C ASP A 36 6.73 16.71 -3.97
N PHE A 37 5.66 15.97 -3.73
CA PHE A 37 4.43 16.48 -3.15
C PHE A 37 3.88 15.53 -2.10
N ALA A 38 3.43 16.04 -0.99
CA ALA A 38 2.75 15.25 0.03
C ALA A 38 1.35 15.81 0.29
N ILE A 39 0.37 14.93 0.43
CA ILE A 39 -0.99 15.31 0.83
C ILE A 39 -1.02 15.42 2.36
N GLN A 40 -1.48 16.54 2.89
CA GLN A 40 -1.78 16.70 4.31
C GLN A 40 -3.27 16.43 4.54
N GLY A 41 -3.57 15.38 5.28
CA GLY A 41 -4.94 14.94 5.53
C GLY A 41 -5.37 13.77 4.61
N GLU A 42 -6.66 13.68 4.33
CA GLU A 42 -7.25 12.59 3.54
C GLU A 42 -7.17 12.87 2.04
N GLY A 43 -7.13 11.80 1.24
CA GLY A 43 -7.16 11.84 -0.21
C GLY A 43 -6.00 11.10 -0.85
N PHE A 44 -6.03 11.03 -2.18
CA PHE A 44 -5.07 10.31 -3.00
C PHE A 44 -4.79 11.09 -4.29
N PHE A 45 -3.57 11.01 -4.77
CA PHE A 45 -3.24 11.41 -6.14
C PHE A 45 -3.84 10.40 -7.12
N ALA A 46 -4.35 10.87 -8.25
CA ALA A 46 -4.84 10.02 -9.32
C ALA A 46 -3.77 9.86 -10.40
N ILE A 47 -3.55 8.63 -10.83
CA ILE A 47 -2.55 8.26 -11.83
C ILE A 47 -3.26 7.57 -12.98
N GLN A 48 -3.04 8.04 -14.20
CA GLN A 48 -3.49 7.38 -15.41
C GLN A 48 -2.51 6.26 -15.77
N THR A 49 -2.93 5.01 -15.60
CA THR A 49 -2.17 3.81 -15.95
C THR A 49 -2.75 3.16 -17.21
N GLU A 50 -2.08 2.13 -17.74
CA GLU A 50 -2.61 1.33 -18.85
C GLU A 50 -3.93 0.61 -18.51
N ASN A 51 -4.16 0.34 -17.23
CA ASN A 51 -5.36 -0.33 -16.71
C ASN A 51 -6.50 0.63 -16.35
N GLY A 52 -6.29 1.94 -16.52
CA GLY A 52 -7.24 2.97 -16.13
C GLY A 52 -6.70 3.91 -15.06
N THR A 53 -7.60 4.55 -14.31
CA THR A 53 -7.20 5.45 -13.23
C THR A 53 -6.97 4.68 -11.94
N GLU A 54 -5.79 4.82 -11.39
CA GLU A 54 -5.39 4.26 -10.10
C GLU A 54 -4.95 5.37 -9.15
N TYR A 55 -4.84 5.09 -7.87
CA TYR A 55 -4.67 6.09 -6.83
C TYR A 55 -3.48 5.78 -5.95
N THR A 56 -2.83 6.82 -5.43
CA THR A 56 -1.66 6.66 -4.56
C THR A 56 -1.53 7.81 -3.56
N ARG A 57 -0.86 7.53 -2.44
CA ARG A 57 -0.38 8.56 -1.50
C ARG A 57 1.06 8.97 -1.80
N GLY A 58 1.78 8.15 -2.58
CA GLY A 58 3.15 8.45 -2.97
C GLY A 58 3.20 9.66 -3.91
N GLY A 59 4.01 10.65 -3.59
CA GLY A 59 4.09 11.92 -4.30
C GLY A 59 5.47 12.25 -4.84
N SER A 60 6.36 11.29 -4.98
CA SER A 60 7.65 11.47 -5.67
C SER A 60 7.44 11.30 -7.17
N PHE A 61 7.24 12.42 -7.84
CA PHE A 61 6.97 12.44 -9.27
C PHE A 61 8.21 12.80 -10.08
N ALA A 62 8.13 12.57 -11.38
CA ALA A 62 9.13 12.95 -12.37
C ALA A 62 8.43 13.43 -13.65
N LEU A 63 9.15 14.10 -14.54
CA LEU A 63 8.63 14.39 -15.88
C LEU A 63 8.91 13.23 -16.81
N ASP A 64 7.93 12.84 -17.62
CA ASP A 64 8.12 11.92 -18.71
C ASP A 64 8.77 12.62 -19.93
N GLN A 65 9.07 11.84 -20.98
CA GLN A 65 9.72 12.38 -22.21
C GLN A 65 8.87 13.42 -22.95
N GLU A 66 7.56 13.44 -22.70
CA GLU A 66 6.62 14.36 -23.32
C GLU A 66 6.30 15.56 -22.40
N GLY A 67 6.95 15.63 -21.23
CA GLY A 67 6.81 16.71 -20.25
C GLY A 67 5.56 16.61 -19.38
N TYR A 68 4.98 15.41 -19.24
CA TYR A 68 3.90 15.18 -18.28
C TYR A 68 4.46 14.81 -16.91
N LEU A 69 3.80 15.32 -15.86
CA LEU A 69 4.06 14.88 -14.51
C LEU A 69 3.64 13.42 -14.36
N SER A 70 4.54 12.55 -13.97
CA SER A 70 4.32 11.11 -13.92
C SER A 70 4.86 10.49 -12.63
N LEU A 71 4.22 9.42 -12.20
CA LEU A 71 4.78 8.51 -11.21
C LEU A 71 5.67 7.50 -11.95
N PRO A 72 6.99 7.45 -11.67
CA PRO A 72 7.92 6.58 -12.39
C PRO A 72 7.44 5.12 -12.46
N ALA A 73 7.50 4.55 -13.65
CA ALA A 73 7.07 3.17 -13.97
C ALA A 73 5.56 2.87 -13.84
N HIS A 74 4.71 3.86 -13.53
CA HIS A 74 3.28 3.62 -13.32
C HIS A 74 2.40 4.39 -14.32
N GLY A 75 2.56 5.72 -14.43
CA GLY A 75 1.73 6.50 -15.33
C GLY A 75 1.71 8.00 -14.99
N ARG A 76 0.84 8.73 -15.68
CA ARG A 76 0.75 10.19 -15.61
C ARG A 76 -0.17 10.65 -14.49
N VAL A 77 0.24 11.69 -13.79
CA VAL A 77 -0.56 12.32 -12.73
C VAL A 77 -1.71 13.11 -13.35
N LEU A 78 -2.88 12.96 -12.76
CA LEU A 78 -4.09 13.64 -13.22
C LEU A 78 -4.36 14.92 -12.41
N GLY A 79 -4.89 15.92 -13.12
CA GLY A 79 -5.50 17.10 -12.52
C GLY A 79 -6.89 16.83 -11.94
N PRO A 80 -7.51 17.82 -11.30
CA PRO A 80 -8.86 17.70 -10.75
C PRO A 80 -9.94 17.50 -11.83
N ASP A 81 -9.63 17.81 -13.08
CA ASP A 81 -10.46 17.59 -14.28
C ASP A 81 -10.30 16.18 -14.88
N GLY A 82 -9.44 15.34 -14.27
CA GLY A 82 -9.15 14.00 -14.76
C GLY A 82 -8.24 13.95 -16.00
N GLN A 83 -7.60 15.06 -16.37
CA GLN A 83 -6.66 15.13 -17.49
C GLN A 83 -5.21 15.02 -17.00
N PRO A 84 -4.31 14.41 -17.80
CA PRO A 84 -2.89 14.37 -17.48
C PRO A 84 -2.29 15.77 -17.40
N LEU A 85 -1.47 15.99 -16.37
CA LEU A 85 -0.86 17.28 -16.10
C LEU A 85 0.46 17.42 -16.85
N GLN A 86 0.49 18.32 -17.84
CA GLN A 86 1.69 18.59 -18.63
C GLN A 86 2.42 19.81 -18.07
N LEU A 87 3.68 19.58 -17.69
CA LEU A 87 4.60 20.63 -17.25
C LEU A 87 5.73 20.73 -18.26
N THR A 88 6.06 21.94 -18.69
CA THR A 88 7.14 22.16 -19.68
C THR A 88 8.53 22.20 -19.03
N THR A 89 8.59 22.27 -17.71
CA THR A 89 9.82 22.42 -16.93
C THR A 89 9.66 21.78 -15.56
N ASP A 90 10.78 21.39 -14.95
CA ASP A 90 10.88 20.95 -13.55
C ASP A 90 11.18 22.10 -12.58
N ASP A 91 11.52 23.30 -13.13
CA ASP A 91 11.66 24.53 -12.35
C ASP A 91 10.28 25.13 -12.10
N ILE A 92 9.66 24.67 -11.04
CA ILE A 92 8.28 25.01 -10.70
C ILE A 92 8.17 25.51 -9.26
N ARG A 93 7.05 26.19 -8.99
CA ARG A 93 6.57 26.51 -7.64
C ARG A 93 5.14 25.97 -7.50
N ALA A 94 4.81 25.45 -6.33
CA ALA A 94 3.47 25.01 -6.05
C ALA A 94 2.95 25.63 -4.75
N ASP A 95 1.65 25.83 -4.71
CA ASP A 95 0.97 26.31 -3.50
C ASP A 95 0.31 25.15 -2.72
N GLU A 96 -0.27 25.48 -1.57
CA GLU A 96 -0.96 24.53 -0.70
C GLU A 96 -2.19 23.87 -1.32
N PHE A 97 -2.71 24.44 -2.42
CA PHE A 97 -3.85 23.89 -3.16
C PHE A 97 -3.40 23.00 -4.33
N GLY A 98 -2.09 22.75 -4.47
CA GLY A 98 -1.54 21.95 -5.56
C GLY A 98 -1.55 22.64 -6.91
N ARG A 99 -1.71 23.96 -6.96
CA ARG A 99 -1.57 24.76 -8.18
C ARG A 99 -0.10 24.96 -8.46
N ILE A 100 0.30 24.66 -9.68
CA ILE A 100 1.68 24.70 -10.14
C ILE A 100 1.87 25.90 -11.06
N TYR A 101 2.95 26.60 -10.83
CA TYR A 101 3.37 27.79 -11.57
C TYR A 101 4.83 27.62 -12.02
N THR A 102 5.26 28.37 -13.00
CA THR A 102 6.69 28.52 -13.33
C THR A 102 7.46 29.08 -12.12
N GLU A 103 8.77 28.87 -12.05
CA GLU A 103 9.62 29.37 -10.95
C GLU A 103 9.46 30.87 -10.74
N ASP A 104 9.38 31.65 -11.82
CA ASP A 104 9.14 33.10 -11.78
C ASP A 104 7.74 33.47 -11.26
N GLY A 105 6.82 32.50 -11.17
CA GLY A 105 5.44 32.70 -10.72
C GLY A 105 4.51 33.36 -11.76
N ASP A 106 4.98 33.57 -12.97
CA ASP A 106 4.27 34.34 -14.00
C ASP A 106 3.25 33.51 -14.79
N ALA A 107 3.48 32.19 -14.92
CA ALA A 107 2.56 31.32 -15.66
C ALA A 107 2.00 30.21 -14.81
N TYR A 108 0.68 30.05 -14.84
CA TYR A 108 -0.02 28.90 -14.29
C TYR A 108 0.12 27.71 -15.25
N LEU A 109 0.65 26.61 -14.74
CA LEU A 109 0.88 25.38 -15.51
C LEU A 109 -0.22 24.35 -15.35
N GLY A 110 -0.86 24.30 -14.17
CA GLY A 110 -1.93 23.37 -13.88
C GLY A 110 -2.09 23.13 -12.38
N GLN A 111 -2.92 22.15 -12.03
CA GLN A 111 -3.20 21.79 -10.64
C GLN A 111 -3.19 20.26 -10.48
N ILE A 112 -2.56 19.77 -9.43
CA ILE A 112 -2.60 18.35 -9.08
C ILE A 112 -3.98 18.02 -8.51
N GLY A 113 -4.60 16.94 -9.04
CA GLY A 113 -5.85 16.42 -8.54
C GLY A 113 -5.66 15.57 -7.30
N VAL A 114 -6.45 15.86 -6.26
CA VAL A 114 -6.58 14.99 -5.09
C VAL A 114 -8.01 14.51 -5.00
N PHE A 115 -8.16 13.20 -4.76
CA PHE A 115 -9.45 12.54 -4.78
C PHE A 115 -9.68 11.81 -3.46
N ALA A 116 -10.90 11.87 -2.96
CA ALA A 116 -11.33 11.11 -1.78
C ALA A 116 -12.37 10.06 -2.16
N PHE A 117 -12.50 9.07 -1.29
CA PHE A 117 -13.47 7.99 -1.40
C PHE A 117 -14.37 7.96 -0.18
N ALA A 118 -15.60 7.52 -0.37
CA ALA A 118 -16.56 7.39 0.73
C ALA A 118 -16.14 6.34 1.76
N ASP A 119 -15.47 5.27 1.29
CA ASP A 119 -14.96 4.19 2.15
C ASP A 119 -13.61 3.69 1.62
N ASN A 120 -12.54 4.10 2.28
CA ASN A 120 -11.18 3.65 1.96
C ASN A 120 -10.98 2.15 2.14
N GLY A 121 -11.80 1.48 2.95
CA GLY A 121 -11.72 0.04 3.18
C GLY A 121 -12.09 -0.81 1.96
N GLN A 122 -12.76 -0.23 0.97
CA GLN A 122 -13.10 -0.90 -0.29
C GLN A 122 -12.05 -0.72 -1.39
N LEU A 123 -11.04 0.11 -1.16
CA LEU A 123 -9.91 0.26 -2.08
C LEU A 123 -9.14 -1.05 -2.18
N THR A 124 -8.81 -1.43 -3.39
CA THR A 124 -8.02 -2.65 -3.66
C THR A 124 -6.59 -2.27 -4.03
N LYS A 125 -5.62 -2.75 -3.26
CA LYS A 125 -4.21 -2.53 -3.57
C LYS A 125 -3.76 -3.54 -4.62
N ASN A 126 -3.20 -3.05 -5.72
CA ASN A 126 -2.62 -3.90 -6.77
C ASN A 126 -1.15 -4.27 -6.48
N GLU A 127 -0.56 -5.11 -7.35
CA GLU A 127 0.83 -5.56 -7.23
C GLU A 127 1.85 -4.41 -7.38
N SER A 128 1.48 -3.34 -8.06
CA SER A 128 2.29 -2.14 -8.23
C SER A 128 2.25 -1.20 -7.01
N GLY A 129 1.45 -1.53 -5.99
CA GLY A 129 1.30 -0.72 -4.79
C GLY A 129 0.31 0.44 -4.92
N LEU A 130 -0.34 0.59 -6.09
CA LEU A 130 -1.40 1.56 -6.32
C LEU A 130 -2.76 1.02 -5.86
N PHE A 131 -3.72 1.92 -5.68
CA PHE A 131 -5.07 1.58 -5.23
C PHE A 131 -6.06 1.70 -6.38
N GLY A 132 -6.85 0.67 -6.61
CA GLY A 132 -8.04 0.72 -7.44
C GLY A 132 -9.24 1.22 -6.64
N ALA A 133 -10.16 1.93 -7.29
CA ALA A 133 -11.33 2.54 -6.66
C ALA A 133 -12.34 1.56 -6.05
N GLY A 134 -12.21 0.24 -6.30
CA GLY A 134 -13.15 -0.77 -5.76
C GLY A 134 -14.60 -0.58 -6.23
N GLY A 135 -14.81 0.06 -7.37
CA GLY A 135 -16.15 0.35 -7.90
C GLY A 135 -16.80 1.63 -7.34
N GLN A 136 -16.09 2.38 -6.47
CA GLN A 136 -16.56 3.65 -5.95
C GLN A 136 -16.27 4.81 -6.91
N ALA A 137 -17.05 5.87 -6.82
CA ALA A 137 -16.73 7.14 -7.46
C ALA A 137 -15.65 7.86 -6.65
N ALA A 138 -14.62 8.32 -7.35
CA ALA A 138 -13.62 9.21 -6.79
C ALA A 138 -14.13 10.65 -6.86
N GLU A 139 -14.21 11.32 -5.73
CA GLU A 139 -14.66 12.71 -5.66
C GLU A 139 -13.44 13.64 -5.55
N PRO A 140 -13.30 14.62 -6.45
CA PRO A 140 -12.24 15.61 -6.33
C PRO A 140 -12.48 16.44 -5.07
N VAL A 141 -11.45 16.55 -4.26
CA VAL A 141 -11.48 17.34 -3.02
C VAL A 141 -10.49 18.48 -3.09
N GLN A 142 -10.75 19.52 -2.28
CA GLN A 142 -9.78 20.61 -2.17
C GLN A 142 -8.56 20.10 -1.41
N PRO A 143 -7.39 20.03 -2.06
CA PRO A 143 -6.21 19.48 -1.44
C PRO A 143 -5.62 20.42 -0.38
N SER A 144 -4.89 19.82 0.57
CA SER A 144 -3.86 20.50 1.34
C SER A 144 -2.54 19.80 1.02
N ILE A 145 -1.69 20.45 0.21
CA ILE A 145 -0.47 19.87 -0.32
C ILE A 145 0.75 20.56 0.28
N GLN A 146 1.70 19.74 0.70
CA GLN A 146 3.05 20.19 1.07
C GLN A 146 3.97 19.97 -0.12
N TRP A 147 4.42 21.06 -0.72
CA TRP A 147 5.39 21.03 -1.83
C TRP A 147 6.80 20.80 -1.32
N ARG A 148 7.59 19.98 -2.02
CA ARG A 148 8.93 19.51 -1.65
C ARG A 148 8.95 18.58 -0.44
N TRP A 149 7.83 17.92 -0.19
CA TRP A 149 7.69 16.93 0.86
C TRP A 149 7.16 15.63 0.28
N VAL A 150 7.46 14.52 0.95
CA VAL A 150 6.88 13.20 0.65
C VAL A 150 6.29 12.60 1.91
N GLU A 151 5.28 11.76 1.73
CA GLU A 151 4.75 10.94 2.82
C GLU A 151 5.57 9.65 2.92
N SER A 152 6.20 9.43 4.07
CA SER A 152 6.88 8.19 4.40
C SER A 152 5.87 7.11 4.78
N SER A 153 6.22 5.84 4.55
CA SER A 153 5.33 4.72 4.90
C SER A 153 4.97 4.76 6.40
N ASN A 154 3.69 4.60 6.71
CA ASN A 154 3.19 4.45 8.08
C ASN A 154 3.38 3.03 8.63
N GLY A 155 3.95 2.11 7.85
CA GLY A 155 4.29 0.75 8.26
C GLY A 155 5.52 0.75 9.18
N ASP A 156 5.36 0.32 10.42
CA ASP A 156 6.48 0.07 11.33
C ASP A 156 7.17 -1.25 10.94
N MET A 157 8.12 -1.16 10.00
CA MET A 157 8.86 -2.32 9.49
C MET A 157 9.56 -3.11 10.60
N ILE A 158 10.02 -2.45 11.66
CA ILE A 158 10.67 -3.10 12.81
C ILE A 158 9.67 -3.95 13.57
N ARG A 159 8.46 -3.43 13.76
CA ARG A 159 7.36 -4.13 14.42
C ARG A 159 6.87 -5.31 13.58
N GLU A 160 6.73 -5.14 12.28
CA GLU A 160 6.34 -6.19 11.32
C GLU A 160 7.34 -7.35 11.35
N VAL A 161 8.64 -7.05 11.22
CA VAL A 161 9.73 -8.05 11.32
C VAL A 161 9.73 -8.72 12.70
N GLY A 162 9.53 -7.98 13.78
CA GLY A 162 9.40 -8.53 15.13
C GLY A 162 8.24 -9.51 15.27
N THR A 163 7.10 -9.20 14.67
CA THR A 163 5.93 -10.08 14.64
C THR A 163 6.20 -11.35 13.84
N MET A 164 6.82 -11.23 12.66
CA MET A 164 7.24 -12.38 11.84
C MET A 164 8.20 -13.31 12.62
N MET A 165 9.22 -12.76 13.26
CA MET A 165 10.17 -13.54 14.06
C MET A 165 9.49 -14.25 15.24
N THR A 166 8.50 -13.63 15.86
CA THR A 166 7.72 -14.22 16.95
C THR A 166 6.86 -15.38 16.45
N ALA A 167 6.20 -15.21 15.31
CA ALA A 167 5.40 -16.25 14.65
C ALA A 167 6.28 -17.43 14.22
N GLU A 168 7.47 -17.18 13.67
CA GLU A 168 8.41 -18.22 13.28
C GLU A 168 8.89 -19.04 14.49
N ARG A 169 9.23 -18.39 15.61
CA ARG A 169 9.59 -19.07 16.86
C ARG A 169 8.44 -19.91 17.42
N ALA A 170 7.21 -19.42 17.32
CA ALA A 170 6.03 -20.18 17.74
C ALA A 170 5.84 -21.43 16.89
N LEU A 171 6.00 -21.35 15.57
CA LEU A 171 5.95 -22.50 14.67
C LEU A 171 7.06 -23.52 14.95
N GLN A 172 8.30 -23.06 15.19
CA GLN A 172 9.41 -23.93 15.55
C GLN A 172 9.15 -24.64 16.89
N SER A 173 8.61 -23.95 17.88
CA SER A 173 8.23 -24.53 19.17
C SER A 173 7.13 -25.57 19.03
N ALA A 174 6.10 -25.32 18.26
CA ALA A 174 5.03 -26.27 17.97
C ALA A 174 5.57 -27.53 17.27
N GLY A 175 6.47 -27.35 16.30
CA GLY A 175 7.13 -28.48 15.62
C GLY A 175 7.98 -29.35 16.56
N GLN A 176 8.65 -28.75 17.57
CA GLN A 176 9.38 -29.48 18.57
C GLN A 176 8.45 -30.30 19.49
N VAL A 177 7.32 -29.72 19.88
CA VAL A 177 6.33 -30.43 20.71
C VAL A 177 5.76 -31.65 19.95
N LEU A 178 5.46 -31.50 18.67
CA LEU A 178 4.99 -32.63 17.85
C LEU A 178 6.03 -33.74 17.74
N LYS A 179 7.31 -33.40 17.54
CA LYS A 179 8.41 -34.40 17.53
C LYS A 179 8.56 -35.12 18.86
N LEU A 180 8.41 -34.43 20.00
CA LEU A 180 8.42 -35.05 21.31
C LEU A 180 7.22 -35.99 21.48
N TYR A 181 6.06 -35.61 20.99
CA TYR A 181 4.85 -36.44 21.04
C TYR A 181 5.01 -37.73 20.23
N ASP A 182 5.52 -37.63 19.01
CA ASP A 182 5.84 -38.78 18.16
C ASP A 182 6.86 -39.70 18.80
N GLY A 183 7.88 -39.12 19.43
CA GLY A 183 8.88 -39.90 20.18
C GLY A 183 8.31 -40.66 21.37
N LEU A 184 7.36 -40.07 22.09
CA LEU A 184 6.64 -40.73 23.19
C LEU A 184 5.73 -41.87 22.72
N LEU A 185 4.99 -41.62 21.62
CA LEU A 185 4.11 -42.64 21.00
C LEU A 185 4.96 -43.85 20.52
N THR A 186 6.09 -43.57 19.85
CA THR A 186 7.01 -44.62 19.40
C THR A 186 7.58 -45.45 20.55
N LYS A 187 7.94 -44.82 21.65
CA LYS A 187 8.41 -45.53 22.87
C LYS A 187 7.29 -46.40 23.47
N ALA A 188 6.10 -45.83 23.64
CA ALA A 188 4.95 -46.56 24.16
C ALA A 188 4.57 -47.78 23.30
N ALA A 189 4.59 -47.63 21.97
CA ALA A 189 4.32 -48.73 21.05
C ALA A 189 5.38 -49.85 21.13
N ASN A 190 6.67 -49.47 21.27
CA ASN A 190 7.76 -50.40 21.39
C ASN A 190 7.76 -51.17 22.73
N GLU A 191 7.31 -50.54 23.82
CA GLU A 191 7.19 -51.20 25.13
C GLU A 191 6.01 -52.18 25.13
N LEU A 192 4.88 -51.79 24.55
CA LEU A 192 3.72 -52.70 24.39
C LEU A 192 4.01 -53.90 23.49
N ALA A 193 4.86 -53.76 22.49
CA ALA A 193 5.26 -54.84 21.60
C ALA A 193 6.28 -55.83 22.24
N ARG A 194 6.83 -55.49 23.42
CA ARG A 194 7.79 -56.34 24.17
C ARG A 194 7.18 -57.13 25.33
N MET A 195 5.91 -56.84 25.63
CA MET A 195 5.10 -57.63 26.58
C MET A 195 4.36 -58.77 25.86
#